data_2694aad0c533865e23cdcc90eb20a103
#
_entry.id   2694aad0c533865e23cdcc90eb20a103
#
_cell.length_a   1.000
_cell.length_b   1.000
_cell.length_c   1.000
_cell.angle_alpha   90.00
_cell.angle_beta   90.00
_cell.angle_gamma   90.00
#
_symmetry.space_group_name_H-M   'P 1'
#
loop_
_entity.id
_entity.type
_entity.pdbx_description
1 polymer ?
#
loop_
_entity_poly.entity_id
_entity_poly.type
_entity_poly.pdbx_seq_one_letter_code
_entity_poly.pdbx_strand_id
1 'polypeptide(L)'
;CFGEMISMSPSASLGKNVVLLAVNGFLLRYAYRGNKKPRITWLFLPMLFAATMFVWQSQTPPDEVVEKLPTFETETGIDFANGSYLVAILNLGCEHCQEAAQQIAAWQNSGVDLPQVVALFFAEGDTTVADFNTITGSNFPYQMIDVNTFFDLIGSAPPRIYWIVDGQVKQYWDETLGEDFLTTFAP
;
A
#
# COMPACT_ATOMS: atom_id res chain seq x y z
N CYS A 1 14.65 -8.27 -5.73
CA CYS A 1 14.59 -8.20 -4.27
C CYS A 1 13.25 -8.72 -3.78
N PHE A 2 13.25 -9.89 -3.17
CA PHE A 2 12.03 -10.58 -2.69
C PHE A 2 11.70 -10.22 -1.21
N GLY A 3 12.02 -9.03 -0.74
CA GLY A 3 12.14 -8.71 0.69
C GLY A 3 10.95 -8.04 1.37
N GLU A 4 10.01 -7.39 0.68
CA GLU A 4 9.11 -6.45 1.35
C GLU A 4 7.60 -6.60 1.08
N MET A 5 7.16 -7.73 0.56
CA MET A 5 5.73 -7.95 0.38
C MET A 5 4.92 -8.16 1.68
N ILE A 6 5.58 -8.22 2.85
CA ILE A 6 4.87 -8.42 4.12
C ILE A 6 5.65 -7.71 5.24
N SER A 7 5.24 -6.52 5.63
CA SER A 7 5.69 -5.88 6.86
C SER A 7 5.09 -6.60 8.07
N MET A 8 5.78 -7.61 8.56
CA MET A 8 5.39 -8.31 9.78
C MET A 8 6.20 -7.76 10.95
N SER A 9 5.54 -7.52 12.09
CA SER A 9 6.29 -7.24 13.33
C SER A 9 7.30 -8.36 13.60
N PRO A 10 8.47 -8.07 14.20
CA PRO A 10 9.50 -9.08 14.48
C PRO A 10 8.97 -10.29 15.26
N SER A 11 8.02 -10.08 16.17
CA SER A 11 7.36 -11.12 16.95
C SER A 11 6.45 -12.02 16.09
N ALA A 12 5.72 -11.46 15.15
CA ALA A 12 4.87 -12.21 14.23
C ALA A 12 5.71 -13.04 13.23
N SER A 13 6.83 -12.48 12.76
CA SER A 13 7.78 -13.20 11.90
C SER A 13 8.42 -14.37 12.63
N LEU A 14 8.82 -14.18 13.89
CA LEU A 14 9.35 -15.25 14.73
C LEU A 14 8.31 -16.35 14.95
N GLY A 15 7.08 -15.98 15.30
CA GLY A 15 5.96 -16.92 15.50
C GLY A 15 5.70 -17.78 14.27
N LYS A 16 5.65 -17.18 13.09
CA LYS A 16 5.51 -17.88 11.81
C LYS A 16 6.63 -18.92 11.60
N ASN A 17 7.88 -18.54 11.84
CA ASN A 17 9.02 -19.43 11.65
C ASN A 17 9.02 -20.60 12.64
N VAL A 18 8.62 -20.36 13.89
CA VAL A 18 8.46 -21.43 14.90
C VAL A 18 7.37 -22.42 14.48
N VAL A 19 6.23 -21.95 14.00
CA VAL A 19 5.15 -22.81 13.50
C VAL A 19 5.61 -23.63 12.29
N LEU A 20 6.30 -23.02 11.33
CA LEU A 20 6.84 -23.73 10.17
C LEU A 20 7.85 -24.79 10.57
N LEU A 21 8.73 -24.51 11.53
CA LEU A 21 9.69 -25.49 12.05
C LEU A 21 9.00 -26.66 12.77
N ALA A 22 7.98 -26.37 13.58
CA ALA A 22 7.20 -27.39 14.27
C ALA A 22 6.45 -28.30 13.28
N VAL A 23 5.83 -27.74 12.25
CA VAL A 23 5.15 -28.50 11.20
C VAL A 23 6.14 -29.37 10.43
N ASN A 24 7.29 -28.82 10.02
CA ASN A 24 8.32 -29.59 9.33
C ASN A 24 8.89 -30.70 10.20
N GLY A 25 9.17 -30.44 11.49
CA GLY A 25 9.64 -31.44 12.45
C GLY A 25 8.62 -32.58 12.66
N PHE A 26 7.33 -32.23 12.74
CA PHE A 26 6.23 -33.19 12.84
C PHE A 26 6.14 -34.07 11.58
N LEU A 27 6.19 -33.47 10.40
CA LEU A 27 6.14 -34.18 9.12
C LEU A 27 7.33 -35.09 8.93
N LEU A 28 8.55 -34.65 9.29
CA LEU A 28 9.75 -35.49 9.26
C LEU A 28 9.64 -36.66 10.21
N ARG A 29 9.16 -36.43 11.45
CA ARG A 29 8.96 -37.50 12.44
C ARG A 29 7.92 -38.51 11.97
N TYR A 30 6.87 -38.07 11.34
CA TYR A 30 5.80 -38.93 10.81
C TYR A 30 6.29 -39.73 9.60
N ALA A 31 7.00 -39.09 8.65
CA ALA A 31 7.58 -39.77 7.50
C ALA A 31 8.63 -40.84 7.91
N TYR A 32 9.43 -40.55 8.95
CA TYR A 32 10.47 -41.49 9.42
C TYR A 32 9.89 -42.67 10.21
N ARG A 33 8.70 -42.56 10.79
CA ARG A 33 8.09 -43.58 11.67
C ARG A 33 7.14 -44.55 10.95
N GLY A 34 6.80 -44.32 9.68
CA GLY A 34 5.73 -45.00 8.98
C GLY A 34 6.19 -45.83 7.79
N ASN A 35 6.13 -47.15 7.91
CA ASN A 35 6.24 -48.11 6.79
C ASN A 35 4.90 -48.15 5.96
N LYS A 36 4.04 -47.17 6.09
CA LYS A 36 2.77 -47.07 5.34
C LYS A 36 2.83 -45.83 4.45
N LYS A 37 2.63 -46.04 3.14
CA LYS A 37 2.54 -44.93 2.15
C LYS A 37 1.60 -43.84 2.67
N PRO A 38 2.07 -42.59 2.87
CA PRO A 38 1.19 -41.52 3.31
C PRO A 38 0.07 -41.33 2.25
N ARG A 39 -1.17 -41.33 2.69
CA ARG A 39 -2.26 -40.95 1.80
C ARG A 39 -1.99 -39.52 1.34
N ILE A 40 -1.95 -39.34 0.05
CA ILE A 40 -1.62 -38.05 -0.63
C ILE A 40 -2.45 -36.86 -0.09
N THR A 41 -3.64 -37.17 0.44
CA THR A 41 -4.55 -36.19 1.08
C THR A 41 -3.93 -35.46 2.28
N TRP A 42 -2.97 -36.06 2.99
CA TRP A 42 -2.30 -35.41 4.14
C TRP A 42 -1.27 -34.36 3.73
N LEU A 43 -0.77 -34.41 2.49
CA LEU A 43 0.13 -33.42 1.94
C LEU A 43 -0.61 -32.13 1.52
N PHE A 44 -1.91 -32.23 1.18
CA PHE A 44 -2.69 -31.07 0.78
C PHE A 44 -3.22 -30.24 1.96
N LEU A 45 -3.32 -30.81 3.15
CA LEU A 45 -3.86 -30.11 4.33
C LEU A 45 -2.98 -28.89 4.76
N PRO A 46 -1.64 -29.05 4.91
CA PRO A 46 -0.78 -27.91 5.23
C PRO A 46 -0.67 -26.92 4.08
N MET A 47 -0.79 -27.37 2.83
CA MET A 47 -0.79 -26.48 1.67
C MET A 47 -2.08 -25.65 1.58
N LEU A 48 -3.21 -26.25 1.90
CA LEU A 48 -4.51 -25.54 1.98
C LEU A 48 -4.50 -24.53 3.14
N PHE A 49 -3.96 -24.91 4.29
CA PHE A 49 -3.82 -24.01 5.44
C PHE A 49 -2.87 -22.84 5.15
N ALA A 50 -1.76 -23.07 4.47
CA ALA A 50 -0.85 -22.01 4.04
C ALA A 50 -1.51 -21.09 3.02
N ALA A 51 -2.30 -21.61 2.09
CA ALA A 51 -3.05 -20.82 1.11
C ALA A 51 -4.15 -19.96 1.77
N THR A 52 -4.88 -20.51 2.74
CA THR A 52 -5.91 -19.74 3.48
C THR A 52 -5.28 -18.65 4.34
N MET A 53 -4.14 -18.92 4.98
CA MET A 53 -3.39 -17.90 5.73
C MET A 53 -2.82 -16.82 4.82
N PHE A 54 -2.38 -17.19 3.61
CA PHE A 54 -1.89 -16.23 2.62
C PHE A 54 -3.03 -15.29 2.14
N VAL A 55 -4.20 -15.84 1.84
CA VAL A 55 -5.38 -15.04 1.44
C VAL A 55 -5.87 -14.13 2.57
N TRP A 56 -5.82 -14.59 3.82
CA TRP A 56 -6.21 -13.73 4.95
C TRP A 56 -5.21 -12.58 5.19
N GLN A 57 -3.94 -12.81 4.95
CA GLN A 57 -2.88 -11.83 5.17
C GLN A 57 -2.81 -10.76 4.07
N SER A 58 -3.37 -11.03 2.89
CA SER A 58 -3.45 -10.06 1.79
C SER A 58 -4.59 -9.03 1.94
N GLN A 59 -5.39 -9.15 2.99
CA GLN A 59 -6.43 -8.18 3.33
C GLN A 59 -6.01 -7.36 4.55
N THR A 60 -5.03 -6.46 4.37
CA THR A 60 -4.87 -5.35 5.32
C THR A 60 -6.10 -4.46 5.15
N PRO A 61 -6.94 -4.27 6.17
CA PRO A 61 -8.12 -3.44 6.01
C PRO A 61 -7.66 -2.02 5.66
N PRO A 62 -8.23 -1.38 4.63
CA PRO A 62 -7.94 0.03 4.31
C PRO A 62 -8.33 0.98 5.45
N ASP A 63 -9.11 0.53 6.41
CA ASP A 63 -9.59 1.32 7.55
C ASP A 63 -8.48 1.80 8.50
N GLU A 64 -7.37 1.06 8.61
CA GLU A 64 -6.22 1.46 9.46
C GLU A 64 -5.46 2.68 8.89
N VAL A 65 -5.55 2.90 7.59
CA VAL A 65 -4.92 4.04 6.93
C VAL A 65 -5.68 5.34 7.23
N VAL A 66 -7.01 5.30 7.21
CA VAL A 66 -7.85 6.47 7.47
C VAL A 66 -7.66 7.00 8.89
N GLU A 67 -7.47 6.12 9.88
CA GLU A 67 -7.21 6.52 11.26
C GLU A 67 -5.90 7.30 11.42
N LYS A 68 -4.94 7.08 10.52
CA LYS A 68 -3.66 7.81 10.47
C LYS A 68 -3.73 9.13 9.69
N LEU A 69 -4.65 9.24 8.74
CA LEU A 69 -4.80 10.43 7.88
C LEU A 69 -5.32 11.68 8.62
N PRO A 70 -6.23 11.62 9.60
CA PRO A 70 -6.73 12.79 10.32
C PRO A 70 -5.65 13.65 10.98
N THR A 71 -4.50 13.08 11.30
CA THR A 71 -3.37 13.83 11.86
C THR A 71 -2.81 14.88 10.90
N PHE A 72 -3.06 14.76 9.60
CA PHE A 72 -2.55 15.67 8.57
C PHE A 72 -3.51 16.82 8.23
N GLU A 73 -4.77 16.72 8.63
CA GLU A 73 -5.81 17.73 8.37
C GLU A 73 -5.44 19.10 8.94
N THR A 74 -4.81 19.12 10.12
CA THR A 74 -4.49 20.36 10.82
C THR A 74 -3.51 21.25 10.05
N GLU A 75 -2.57 20.66 9.32
CA GLU A 75 -1.55 21.40 8.59
C GLU A 75 -2.00 21.78 7.17
N THR A 76 -2.74 20.93 6.50
CA THR A 76 -3.25 21.20 5.15
C THR A 76 -4.55 22.02 5.14
N GLY A 77 -5.25 22.09 6.26
CA GLY A 77 -6.57 22.72 6.37
C GLY A 77 -7.68 21.96 5.61
N ILE A 78 -7.43 20.67 5.30
CA ILE A 78 -8.35 19.80 4.56
C ILE A 78 -9.00 18.85 5.55
N ASP A 79 -10.31 18.65 5.43
CA ASP A 79 -11.10 17.74 6.29
C ASP A 79 -11.45 16.47 5.51
N PHE A 80 -10.67 15.40 5.71
CA PHE A 80 -10.93 14.11 5.06
C PHE A 80 -12.19 13.41 5.56
N ALA A 81 -12.74 13.83 6.70
CA ALA A 81 -14.00 13.29 7.21
C ALA A 81 -15.21 13.72 6.36
N ASN A 82 -15.07 14.81 5.59
CA ASN A 82 -16.14 15.37 4.77
C ASN A 82 -15.62 15.63 3.35
N GLY A 83 -16.29 15.07 2.35
CA GLY A 83 -15.97 15.30 0.94
C GLY A 83 -15.24 14.16 0.26
N SER A 84 -14.67 14.44 -0.91
CA SER A 84 -13.99 13.46 -1.76
C SER A 84 -12.58 13.93 -2.10
N TYR A 85 -11.59 13.12 -1.78
CA TYR A 85 -10.17 13.47 -1.92
C TYR A 85 -9.38 12.34 -2.57
N LEU A 86 -8.36 12.70 -3.35
CA LEU A 86 -7.29 11.82 -3.77
C LEU A 86 -6.04 12.13 -2.95
N VAL A 87 -5.67 11.25 -2.04
CA VAL A 87 -4.50 11.42 -1.19
C VAL A 87 -3.34 10.64 -1.78
N ALA A 88 -2.36 11.36 -2.32
CA ALA A 88 -1.21 10.79 -3.01
C ALA A 88 0.01 10.75 -2.08
N ILE A 89 0.49 9.55 -1.75
CA ILE A 89 1.70 9.32 -0.97
C ILE A 89 2.87 9.19 -1.94
N LEU A 90 3.76 10.19 -1.93
CA LEU A 90 4.78 10.36 -2.94
C LEU A 90 6.16 10.58 -2.33
N ASN A 91 7.20 10.02 -2.96
CA ASN A 91 8.58 10.36 -2.66
C ASN A 91 9.09 11.34 -3.73
N LEU A 92 9.67 12.45 -3.31
CA LEU A 92 10.13 13.53 -4.21
C LEU A 92 11.19 13.06 -5.21
N GLY A 93 12.07 12.15 -4.81
CA GLY A 93 13.15 11.60 -5.66
C GLY A 93 12.73 10.39 -6.49
N CYS A 94 11.51 9.91 -6.37
CA CYS A 94 11.05 8.70 -7.05
C CYS A 94 10.48 9.02 -8.44
N GLU A 95 11.04 8.44 -9.49
CA GLU A 95 10.62 8.64 -10.87
C GLU A 95 9.16 8.23 -11.09
N HIS A 96 8.73 7.08 -10.58
CA HIS A 96 7.33 6.63 -10.69
C HIS A 96 6.35 7.55 -9.96
N CYS A 97 6.76 8.17 -8.84
CA CYS A 97 5.96 9.16 -8.15
C CYS A 97 5.81 10.44 -8.98
N GLN A 98 6.88 10.86 -9.68
CA GLN A 98 6.84 12.00 -10.58
C GLN A 98 5.94 11.71 -11.79
N GLU A 99 6.04 10.53 -12.39
CA GLU A 99 5.19 10.10 -13.50
C GLU A 99 3.71 10.08 -13.09
N ALA A 100 3.36 9.53 -11.92
CA ALA A 100 2.00 9.51 -11.43
C ALA A 100 1.45 10.92 -11.17
N ALA A 101 2.23 11.80 -10.55
CA ALA A 101 1.86 13.18 -10.32
C ALA A 101 1.65 13.95 -11.64
N GLN A 102 2.51 13.71 -12.64
CA GLN A 102 2.39 14.29 -13.97
C GLN A 102 1.11 13.84 -14.68
N GLN A 103 0.77 12.55 -14.58
CA GLN A 103 -0.46 12.01 -15.16
C GLN A 103 -1.70 12.64 -14.51
N ILE A 104 -1.75 12.71 -13.18
CA ILE A 104 -2.88 13.34 -12.45
C ILE A 104 -3.02 14.81 -12.87
N ALA A 105 -1.91 15.57 -12.90
CA ALA A 105 -1.92 16.96 -13.31
C ALA A 105 -2.42 17.12 -14.76
N ALA A 106 -2.01 16.24 -15.67
CA ALA A 106 -2.47 16.24 -17.05
C ALA A 106 -3.99 15.97 -17.15
N TRP A 107 -4.52 15.04 -16.37
CA TRP A 107 -5.96 14.75 -16.35
C TRP A 107 -6.78 15.91 -15.77
N GLN A 108 -6.33 16.54 -14.69
CA GLN A 108 -6.95 17.75 -14.17
C GLN A 108 -6.99 18.87 -15.23
N ASN A 109 -5.88 19.07 -15.93
CA ASN A 109 -5.78 20.09 -16.98
C ASN A 109 -6.63 19.75 -18.22
N SER A 110 -6.90 18.47 -18.48
CA SER A 110 -7.78 18.04 -19.58
C SER A 110 -9.27 18.10 -19.23
N GLY A 111 -9.62 18.47 -18.00
CA GLY A 111 -11.00 18.64 -17.55
C GLY A 111 -11.66 17.36 -17.05
N VAL A 112 -10.87 16.34 -16.71
CA VAL A 112 -11.39 15.17 -15.97
C VAL A 112 -11.81 15.63 -14.58
N ASP A 113 -13.04 15.30 -14.17
CA ASP A 113 -13.60 15.70 -12.87
C ASP A 113 -13.03 14.81 -11.75
N LEU A 114 -11.79 15.10 -11.38
CA LEU A 114 -11.11 14.39 -10.28
C LEU A 114 -11.46 15.02 -8.93
N PRO A 115 -11.57 14.22 -7.87
CA PRO A 115 -11.59 14.72 -6.49
C PRO A 115 -10.39 15.62 -6.19
N GLN A 116 -10.50 16.45 -5.16
CA GLN A 116 -9.40 17.31 -4.76
C GLN A 116 -8.16 16.46 -4.43
N VAL A 117 -7.05 16.71 -5.13
CA VAL A 117 -5.79 16.00 -4.92
C VAL A 117 -5.01 16.65 -3.78
N VAL A 118 -4.51 15.85 -2.86
CA VAL A 118 -3.65 16.25 -1.75
C VAL A 118 -2.41 15.35 -1.76
N ALA A 119 -1.23 15.92 -1.71
CA ALA A 119 0.01 15.17 -1.69
C ALA A 119 0.61 15.08 -0.28
N LEU A 120 1.02 13.89 0.13
CA LEU A 120 1.86 13.65 1.29
C LEU A 120 3.25 13.29 0.79
N PHE A 121 4.18 14.23 0.96
CA PHE A 121 5.53 14.07 0.42
C PHE A 121 6.51 13.55 1.46
N PHE A 122 7.24 12.52 1.08
CA PHE A 122 8.49 12.11 1.71
C PHE A 122 9.66 12.59 0.86
N ALA A 123 10.67 13.17 1.50
CA ALA A 123 11.90 13.61 0.83
C ALA A 123 13.02 12.61 1.09
N GLU A 124 13.51 11.99 0.02
CA GLU A 124 14.76 11.22 0.03
C GLU A 124 15.72 11.88 -0.96
N GLY A 125 16.90 12.30 -0.46
CA GLY A 125 17.87 13.07 -1.25
C GLY A 125 17.59 14.56 -1.29
N ASP A 126 18.07 15.22 -2.35
CA ASP A 126 18.13 16.69 -2.45
C ASP A 126 16.95 17.30 -3.24
N THR A 127 16.05 16.49 -3.78
CA THR A 127 14.90 16.97 -4.57
C THR A 127 13.92 17.72 -3.69
N THR A 128 13.67 18.99 -4.02
CA THR A 128 12.71 19.83 -3.31
C THR A 128 11.30 19.69 -3.90
N VAL A 129 10.27 20.14 -3.15
CA VAL A 129 8.89 20.22 -3.67
C VAL A 129 8.80 21.14 -4.89
N ALA A 130 9.60 22.21 -4.93
CA ALA A 130 9.64 23.11 -6.08
C ALA A 130 10.20 22.44 -7.33
N ASP A 131 11.23 21.62 -7.18
CA ASP A 131 11.80 20.83 -8.27
C ASP A 131 10.78 19.78 -8.76
N PHE A 132 10.16 19.08 -7.82
CA PHE A 132 9.10 18.09 -8.12
C PHE A 132 7.95 18.73 -8.92
N ASN A 133 7.42 19.86 -8.44
CA ASN A 133 6.35 20.59 -9.14
C ASN A 133 6.79 21.07 -10.54
N THR A 134 8.04 21.47 -10.69
CA THR A 134 8.60 21.89 -11.99
C THR A 134 8.68 20.71 -12.97
N ILE A 135 9.11 19.55 -12.49
CA ILE A 135 9.23 18.32 -13.30
C ILE A 135 7.85 17.79 -13.70
N THR A 136 6.90 17.79 -12.77
CA THR A 136 5.59 17.13 -12.96
C THR A 136 4.52 18.06 -13.50
N GLY A 137 4.70 19.37 -13.41
CA GLY A 137 3.65 20.37 -13.70
C GLY A 137 2.49 20.33 -12.69
N SER A 138 2.65 19.62 -11.58
CA SER A 138 1.65 19.57 -10.50
C SER A 138 1.78 20.76 -9.55
N ASN A 139 0.69 21.10 -8.87
CA ASN A 139 0.67 22.10 -7.80
C ASN A 139 -0.40 21.70 -6.78
N PHE A 140 -0.23 20.51 -6.19
CA PHE A 140 -1.16 19.99 -5.21
C PHE A 140 -0.96 20.65 -3.85
N PRO A 141 -2.02 20.90 -3.06
CA PRO A 141 -1.88 21.09 -1.62
C PRO A 141 -1.10 19.92 -1.04
N TYR A 142 -0.12 20.19 -0.17
CA TYR A 142 0.75 19.13 0.30
C TYR A 142 1.14 19.30 1.76
N GLN A 143 1.61 18.20 2.34
CA GLN A 143 2.28 18.14 3.63
C GLN A 143 3.52 17.25 3.52
N MET A 144 4.60 17.64 4.21
CA MET A 144 5.77 16.79 4.37
C MET A 144 5.51 15.77 5.48
N ILE A 145 5.88 14.53 5.23
CA ILE A 145 5.79 13.44 6.21
C ILE A 145 7.16 12.82 6.48
N ASP A 146 7.33 12.27 7.66
CA ASP A 146 8.54 11.56 8.03
C ASP A 146 8.58 10.14 7.43
N VAL A 147 9.77 9.52 7.50
CA VAL A 147 10.03 8.21 6.91
C VAL A 147 9.14 7.09 7.47
N ASN A 148 8.82 7.12 8.77
CA ASN A 148 7.99 6.08 9.38
C ASN A 148 6.55 6.20 8.91
N THR A 149 6.01 7.40 8.93
CA THR A 149 4.67 7.71 8.40
C THR A 149 4.56 7.34 6.92
N PHE A 150 5.60 7.64 6.13
CA PHE A 150 5.63 7.27 4.73
C PHE A 150 5.51 5.76 4.53
N PHE A 151 6.34 4.96 5.22
CA PHE A 151 6.28 3.49 5.11
C PHE A 151 5.00 2.89 5.68
N ASP A 152 4.40 3.51 6.66
CA ASP A 152 3.10 3.10 7.20
C ASP A 152 1.95 3.31 6.20
N LEU A 153 2.07 4.29 5.31
CA LEU A 153 1.03 4.68 4.37
C LEU A 153 1.18 4.08 2.98
N ILE A 154 2.40 3.81 2.49
CA ILE A 154 2.61 3.31 1.12
C ILE A 154 2.28 1.83 0.94
N GLY A 155 2.23 1.04 2.01
CA GLY A 155 2.01 -0.41 1.93
C GLY A 155 3.16 -1.15 1.26
N SER A 156 3.16 -1.32 -0.07
CA SER A 156 4.19 -2.09 -0.79
C SER A 156 5.25 -1.23 -1.46
N ALA A 157 4.85 -0.30 -2.31
CA ALA A 157 5.76 0.58 -3.05
C ALA A 157 5.08 1.91 -3.40
N PRO A 158 5.85 3.04 -3.47
CA PRO A 158 5.32 4.31 -3.95
C PRO A 158 5.29 4.34 -5.50
N PRO A 159 4.39 5.14 -6.07
CA PRO A 159 3.36 5.94 -5.42
C PRO A 159 2.20 5.08 -4.92
N ARG A 160 1.53 5.55 -3.87
CA ARG A 160 0.21 5.04 -3.49
C ARG A 160 -0.77 6.19 -3.46
N ILE A 161 -1.93 6.00 -4.06
CA ILE A 161 -2.99 7.00 -4.13
C ILE A 161 -4.25 6.41 -3.55
N TYR A 162 -4.80 7.07 -2.53
CA TYR A 162 -6.05 6.68 -1.89
C TYR A 162 -7.17 7.58 -2.38
N TRP A 163 -8.30 7.00 -2.76
CA TRP A 163 -9.55 7.73 -2.92
C TRP A 163 -10.36 7.63 -1.64
N ILE A 164 -10.54 8.77 -0.98
CA ILE A 164 -11.24 8.89 0.30
C ILE A 164 -12.54 9.67 0.05
N VAL A 165 -13.64 9.12 0.53
CA VAL A 165 -14.97 9.78 0.50
C VAL A 165 -15.55 9.71 1.91
N ASP A 166 -15.84 10.88 2.47
CA ASP A 166 -16.44 11.01 3.80
C ASP A 166 -15.74 10.16 4.87
N GLY A 167 -14.43 10.28 4.94
CA GLY A 167 -13.59 9.56 5.91
C GLY A 167 -13.39 8.08 5.63
N GLN A 168 -13.78 7.57 4.47
CA GLN A 168 -13.61 6.15 4.12
C GLN A 168 -12.77 5.98 2.87
N VAL A 169 -11.77 5.09 2.91
CA VAL A 169 -11.06 4.67 1.70
C VAL A 169 -12.00 3.85 0.84
N LYS A 170 -12.31 4.36 -0.35
CA LYS A 170 -13.13 3.66 -1.36
C LYS A 170 -12.28 2.77 -2.25
N GLN A 171 -11.10 3.27 -2.62
CA GLN A 171 -10.17 2.57 -3.51
C GLN A 171 -8.76 3.10 -3.29
N TYR A 172 -7.77 2.32 -3.69
CA TYR A 172 -6.38 2.77 -3.77
C TYR A 172 -5.70 2.18 -5.01
N TRP A 173 -4.64 2.86 -5.46
CA TRP A 173 -3.80 2.44 -6.58
C TRP A 173 -2.33 2.48 -6.15
N ASP A 174 -1.58 1.50 -6.60
CA ASP A 174 -0.15 1.33 -6.32
C ASP A 174 0.67 1.41 -7.61
N GLU A 175 1.89 1.89 -7.50
CA GLU A 175 2.96 1.87 -8.51
C GLU A 175 2.63 2.63 -9.80
N THR A 176 1.57 2.29 -10.49
CA THR A 176 1.19 2.92 -11.77
C THR A 176 -0.29 3.20 -11.83
N LEU A 177 -0.65 4.35 -12.41
CA LEU A 177 -2.05 4.71 -12.67
C LEU A 177 -2.45 4.15 -14.04
N GLY A 178 -3.26 3.11 -14.03
CA GLY A 178 -3.76 2.45 -15.23
C GLY A 178 -5.08 3.02 -15.75
N GLU A 179 -5.67 2.33 -16.72
CA GLU A 179 -7.00 2.68 -17.27
C GLU A 179 -8.10 2.59 -16.22
N ASP A 180 -7.95 1.75 -15.21
CA ASP A 180 -8.87 1.59 -14.08
C ASP A 180 -9.00 2.85 -13.23
N PHE A 181 -7.91 3.64 -13.09
CA PHE A 181 -7.97 4.94 -12.43
C PHE A 181 -8.90 5.89 -13.19
N LEU A 182 -8.70 6.04 -14.50
CA LEU A 182 -9.54 6.92 -15.32
C LEU A 182 -10.99 6.46 -15.38
N THR A 183 -11.23 5.16 -15.52
CA THR A 183 -12.62 4.63 -15.58
C THR A 183 -13.39 4.85 -14.28
N THR A 184 -12.69 5.01 -13.16
CA THR A 184 -13.32 5.32 -11.86
C THR A 184 -13.91 6.74 -11.85
N PHE A 185 -13.30 7.70 -12.57
CA PHE A 185 -13.68 9.12 -12.57
C PHE A 185 -14.20 9.60 -13.93
N ALA A 186 -14.14 8.77 -14.97
CA ALA A 186 -14.73 9.09 -16.25
C ALA A 186 -16.27 8.99 -16.17
N PRO A 187 -17.00 9.92 -16.77
CA PRO A 187 -18.46 9.90 -16.80
C PRO A 187 -19.00 8.74 -17.66
#